data_2ce1ec5b8e13a82aa4be455c9113f419
#
_entry.id   2ce1ec5b8e13a82aa4be455c9113f419
#
_cell.length_a   1.000
_cell.length_b   1.000
_cell.length_c   1.000
_cell.angle_alpha   90.00
_cell.angle_beta   90.00
_cell.angle_gamma   90.00
#
_symmetry.space_group_name_H-M   'P 1'
#
loop_
_entity.id
_entity.type
_entity.pdbx_description
1 polymer ?
#
loop_
_entity_poly.entity_id
_entity_poly.type
_entity_poly.pdbx_seq_one_letter_code
_entity_poly.pdbx_strand_id
1 'polypeptide(L)'
;KGKGSEDGRFIGTNILNEAFLERFAITVEQPYPTAATEKKIVMGSMKKYGEVDEEFATNLVTWAEVIRKTFYDGGVDEIISTRRLDHIVKAFTIFKDKMTAIEMCVARFDEDTKESFIDLYTKVDAGVMTSEETEEKTEEGVENEF
;
A
#
# COMPACT_ATOMS: atom_id res chain seq x y z
N LYS A 1 -10.47 -4.93 -9.68
CA LYS A 1 -11.80 -4.98 -10.33
C LYS A 1 -11.82 -6.18 -11.27
N GLY A 2 -12.82 -7.08 -11.16
CA GLY A 2 -12.90 -8.33 -11.93
C GLY A 2 -13.09 -8.16 -13.45
N LYS A 3 -13.28 -6.93 -13.93
CA LYS A 3 -13.45 -6.60 -15.35
C LYS A 3 -12.13 -6.28 -16.09
N GLY A 4 -10.99 -6.28 -15.42
CA GLY A 4 -9.74 -5.77 -15.93
C GLY A 4 -9.59 -4.26 -15.73
N SER A 5 -8.52 -3.67 -16.23
CA SER A 5 -8.26 -2.23 -16.10
C SER A 5 -8.72 -1.49 -17.36
N GLU A 6 -9.81 -0.75 -17.26
CA GLU A 6 -10.29 0.13 -18.34
C GLU A 6 -9.45 1.41 -18.43
N ASP A 7 -8.77 1.79 -17.34
CA ASP A 7 -7.95 2.99 -17.20
C ASP A 7 -6.46 2.79 -17.52
N GLY A 8 -6.05 1.58 -17.92
CA GLY A 8 -4.68 1.24 -18.29
C GLY A 8 -3.69 1.17 -17.12
N ARG A 9 -4.13 1.37 -15.87
CA ARG A 9 -3.25 1.40 -14.69
C ARG A 9 -2.63 0.04 -14.35
N PHE A 10 -3.24 -1.04 -14.80
CA PHE A 10 -2.76 -2.39 -14.57
C PHE A 10 -2.39 -3.05 -15.90
N ILE A 11 -1.17 -2.79 -16.36
CA ILE A 11 -0.63 -3.36 -17.58
C ILE A 11 -0.60 -4.89 -17.47
N GLY A 12 -1.07 -5.59 -18.51
CA GLY A 12 -1.15 -7.04 -18.52
C GLY A 12 -2.47 -7.64 -18.06
N THR A 13 -3.43 -6.80 -17.62
CA THR A 13 -4.82 -7.24 -17.40
C THR A 13 -5.65 -7.00 -18.66
N ASN A 14 -6.49 -7.99 -19.02
CA ASN A 14 -7.44 -7.85 -20.12
C ASN A 14 -8.84 -7.64 -19.56
N ILE A 15 -9.66 -6.86 -20.28
CA ILE A 15 -11.09 -6.72 -19.99
C ILE A 15 -11.74 -8.08 -20.25
N LEU A 16 -12.42 -8.63 -19.25
CA LEU A 16 -13.12 -9.91 -19.37
C LEU A 16 -14.39 -9.75 -20.19
N ASN A 17 -14.69 -10.77 -21.00
CA ASN A 17 -15.94 -10.84 -21.78
C ASN A 17 -17.14 -10.87 -20.83
N GLU A 18 -18.19 -10.09 -21.13
CA GLU A 18 -19.44 -10.03 -20.34
C GLU A 18 -20.09 -11.41 -20.21
N ALA A 19 -20.13 -12.21 -21.28
CA ALA A 19 -20.70 -13.58 -21.24
C ALA A 19 -19.95 -14.49 -20.25
N PHE A 20 -18.65 -14.24 -20.03
CA PHE A 20 -17.87 -14.96 -19.03
C PHE A 20 -18.20 -14.45 -17.62
N LEU A 21 -18.35 -13.12 -17.43
CA LEU A 21 -18.70 -12.51 -16.15
C LEU A 21 -20.08 -12.90 -15.68
N GLU A 22 -21.06 -13.04 -16.58
CA GLU A 22 -22.43 -13.47 -16.27
C GLU A 22 -22.52 -14.90 -15.70
N ARG A 23 -21.48 -15.73 -15.89
CA ARG A 23 -21.41 -17.07 -15.29
C ARG A 23 -21.18 -17.06 -13.78
N PHE A 24 -20.73 -15.94 -13.23
CA PHE A 24 -20.57 -15.78 -11.78
C PHE A 24 -21.87 -15.28 -11.16
N ALA A 25 -22.46 -16.07 -10.28
CA ALA A 25 -23.73 -15.74 -9.62
C ALA A 25 -23.63 -14.50 -8.71
N ILE A 26 -22.45 -14.21 -8.19
CA ILE A 26 -22.19 -13.09 -7.27
C ILE A 26 -20.86 -12.44 -7.63
N THR A 27 -20.86 -11.11 -7.74
CA THR A 27 -19.65 -10.29 -7.89
C THR A 27 -19.54 -9.37 -6.68
N VAL A 28 -18.41 -9.40 -6.00
CA VAL A 28 -18.13 -8.60 -4.80
C VAL A 28 -16.90 -7.72 -5.05
N GLU A 29 -17.01 -6.44 -4.73
CA GLU A 29 -15.83 -5.57 -4.66
C GLU A 29 -15.14 -5.77 -3.31
N GLN A 30 -13.86 -6.13 -3.34
CA GLN A 30 -13.04 -6.32 -2.15
C GLN A 30 -12.11 -5.11 -1.98
N PRO A 31 -12.42 -4.18 -1.07
CA PRO A 31 -11.53 -3.07 -0.73
C PRO A 31 -10.33 -3.56 0.08
N TYR A 32 -9.34 -2.70 0.27
CA TYR A 32 -8.28 -2.95 1.25
C TYR A 32 -8.85 -3.07 2.66
N PRO A 33 -8.23 -3.87 3.55
CA PRO A 33 -8.62 -3.91 4.95
C PRO A 33 -8.49 -2.53 5.60
N THR A 34 -9.25 -2.29 6.68
CA THR A 34 -9.01 -1.11 7.52
C THR A 34 -7.61 -1.15 8.12
N ALA A 35 -7.03 0.01 8.45
CA ALA A 35 -5.70 0.12 9.07
C ALA A 35 -5.54 -0.81 10.28
N ALA A 36 -6.53 -0.85 11.16
CA ALA A 36 -6.52 -1.71 12.33
C ALA A 36 -6.49 -3.21 11.98
N THR A 37 -7.22 -3.61 10.94
CA THR A 37 -7.23 -4.99 10.46
C THR A 37 -5.91 -5.33 9.76
N GLU A 38 -5.40 -4.44 8.92
CA GLU A 38 -4.14 -4.63 8.21
C GLU A 38 -2.96 -4.71 9.19
N LYS A 39 -2.94 -3.87 10.22
CA LYS A 39 -1.96 -3.95 11.32
C LYS A 39 -1.97 -5.33 11.98
N LYS A 40 -3.15 -5.89 12.27
CA LYS A 40 -3.27 -7.26 12.83
C LYS A 40 -2.71 -8.31 11.87
N ILE A 41 -2.93 -8.17 10.56
CA ILE A 41 -2.38 -9.08 9.55
C ILE A 41 -0.85 -9.00 9.56
N VAL A 42 -0.28 -7.80 9.54
CA VAL A 42 1.17 -7.56 9.56
C VAL A 42 1.80 -8.12 10.84
N MET A 43 1.21 -7.85 12.00
CA MET A 43 1.67 -8.40 13.29
C MET A 43 1.57 -9.93 13.34
N GLY A 44 0.52 -10.51 12.75
CA GLY A 44 0.37 -11.96 12.61
C GLY A 44 1.47 -12.57 11.74
N SER A 45 1.86 -11.88 10.68
CA SER A 45 3.00 -12.27 9.85
C SER A 45 4.33 -12.17 10.62
N MET A 46 4.55 -11.10 11.36
CA MET A 46 5.73 -10.94 12.22
C MET A 46 5.83 -12.07 13.24
N LYS A 47 4.72 -12.39 13.93
CA LYS A 47 4.66 -13.50 14.89
C LYS A 47 5.00 -14.86 14.27
N LYS A 48 4.63 -15.04 13.00
CA LYS A 48 4.92 -16.28 12.27
C LYS A 48 6.39 -16.43 11.90
N TYR A 49 7.06 -15.32 11.56
CA TYR A 49 8.43 -15.33 11.02
C TYR A 49 9.50 -14.86 12.00
N GLY A 50 9.14 -14.26 13.13
CA GLY A 50 10.09 -13.74 14.09
C GLY A 50 9.44 -13.02 15.26
N GLU A 51 10.01 -11.90 15.64
CA GLU A 51 9.54 -11.04 16.72
C GLU A 51 8.50 -10.04 16.23
N VAL A 52 7.52 -9.75 17.09
CA VAL A 52 6.50 -8.72 16.82
C VAL A 52 7.06 -7.35 17.19
N ASP A 53 7.14 -6.47 16.20
CA ASP A 53 7.45 -5.05 16.35
C ASP A 53 6.19 -4.25 15.97
N GLU A 54 5.46 -3.82 16.99
CA GLU A 54 4.18 -3.12 16.80
C GLU A 54 4.35 -1.73 16.17
N GLU A 55 5.42 -1.02 16.50
CA GLU A 55 5.74 0.27 15.91
C GLU A 55 6.03 0.12 14.42
N PHE A 56 6.87 -0.84 14.06
CA PHE A 56 7.16 -1.15 12.66
C PHE A 56 5.89 -1.56 11.88
N ALA A 57 5.01 -2.38 12.49
CA ALA A 57 3.74 -2.75 11.87
C ALA A 57 2.85 -1.52 11.61
N THR A 58 2.78 -0.59 12.58
CA THR A 58 2.02 0.65 12.43
C THR A 58 2.59 1.53 11.32
N ASN A 59 3.91 1.73 11.30
CA ASN A 59 4.59 2.53 10.29
C ASN A 59 4.41 1.95 8.88
N LEU A 60 4.47 0.63 8.73
CA LEU A 60 4.23 -0.05 7.45
C LEU A 60 2.80 0.17 6.94
N VAL A 61 1.80 0.10 7.81
CA VAL A 61 0.40 0.30 7.44
C VAL A 61 0.17 1.76 7.06
N THR A 62 0.62 2.71 7.86
CA THR A 62 0.53 4.15 7.57
C THR A 62 1.19 4.49 6.23
N TRP A 63 2.39 4.00 6.00
CA TRP A 63 3.11 4.18 4.74
C TRP A 63 2.34 3.63 3.53
N ALA A 64 1.77 2.43 3.65
CA ALA A 64 0.98 1.82 2.59
C ALA A 64 -0.33 2.59 2.32
N GLU A 65 -0.99 3.12 3.35
CA GLU A 65 -2.20 3.93 3.22
C GLU A 65 -1.95 5.23 2.46
N VAL A 66 -0.89 5.95 2.82
CA VAL A 66 -0.51 7.19 2.13
C VAL A 66 -0.21 6.93 0.65
N ILE A 67 0.56 5.87 0.34
CA ILE A 67 0.85 5.50 -1.06
C ILE A 67 -0.42 5.14 -1.82
N ARG A 68 -1.32 4.38 -1.22
CA ARG A 68 -2.60 3.99 -1.86
C ARG A 68 -3.48 5.21 -2.14
N LYS A 69 -3.56 6.14 -1.18
CA LYS A 69 -4.30 7.40 -1.36
C LYS A 69 -3.71 8.18 -2.53
N THR A 70 -2.39 8.39 -2.54
CA THR A 70 -1.70 9.09 -3.63
C THR A 70 -1.88 8.39 -4.98
N PHE A 71 -1.90 7.05 -5.01
CA PHE A 71 -2.18 6.28 -6.23
C PHE A 71 -3.61 6.51 -6.75
N TYR A 72 -4.61 6.50 -5.88
CA TYR A 72 -6.01 6.76 -6.28
C TYR A 72 -6.24 8.19 -6.72
N ASP A 73 -5.49 9.14 -6.17
CA ASP A 73 -5.49 10.55 -6.57
C ASP A 73 -4.68 10.81 -7.87
N GLY A 74 -4.02 9.79 -8.40
CA GLY A 74 -3.25 9.84 -9.64
C GLY A 74 -1.84 10.41 -9.49
N GLY A 75 -1.33 10.56 -8.25
CA GLY A 75 -0.01 11.12 -7.97
C GLY A 75 1.14 10.14 -8.15
N VAL A 76 0.87 8.83 -8.12
CA VAL A 76 1.84 7.76 -8.38
C VAL A 76 1.19 6.63 -9.18
N ASP A 77 1.98 5.88 -9.94
CA ASP A 77 1.52 4.77 -10.78
C ASP A 77 1.69 3.39 -10.14
N GLU A 78 2.33 3.32 -8.99
CA GLU A 78 2.60 2.09 -8.26
C GLU A 78 1.90 2.06 -6.90
N ILE A 79 1.60 0.86 -6.42
CA ILE A 79 0.84 0.64 -5.19
C ILE A 79 1.52 -0.36 -4.27
N ILE A 80 1.36 -0.16 -2.96
CA ILE A 80 1.79 -1.10 -1.92
C ILE A 80 0.58 -1.88 -1.41
N SER A 81 0.52 -3.17 -1.76
CA SER A 81 -0.53 -4.07 -1.30
C SER A 81 -0.20 -4.69 0.07
N THR A 82 -1.22 -5.21 0.77
CA THR A 82 -1.04 -5.97 2.01
C THR A 82 -0.06 -7.15 1.84
N ARG A 83 -0.08 -7.82 0.68
CA ARG A 83 0.89 -8.88 0.35
C ARG A 83 2.33 -8.35 0.33
N ARG A 84 2.52 -7.11 -0.10
CA ARG A 84 3.84 -6.49 -0.11
C ARG A 84 4.34 -6.20 1.29
N LEU A 85 3.45 -5.81 2.21
CA LEU A 85 3.78 -5.66 3.62
C LEU A 85 4.24 -7.00 4.24
N ASP A 86 3.59 -8.11 3.91
CA ASP A 86 4.03 -9.46 4.32
C ASP A 86 5.44 -9.79 3.77
N HIS A 87 5.74 -9.40 2.53
CA HIS A 87 7.08 -9.59 1.95
C HIS A 87 8.15 -8.73 2.66
N ILE A 88 7.82 -7.51 3.08
CA ILE A 88 8.73 -6.66 3.88
C ILE A 88 9.01 -7.32 5.22
N VAL A 89 7.99 -7.84 5.91
CA VAL A 89 8.17 -8.57 7.16
C VAL A 89 9.10 -9.77 7.01
N LYS A 90 8.94 -10.55 5.94
CA LYS A 90 9.83 -11.68 5.62
C LYS A 90 11.26 -11.22 5.35
N ALA A 91 11.44 -10.17 4.57
CA ALA A 91 12.76 -9.60 4.28
C ALA A 91 13.41 -9.08 5.57
N PHE A 92 12.67 -8.39 6.42
CA PHE A 92 13.15 -7.92 7.72
C PHE A 92 13.63 -9.09 8.61
N THR A 93 12.93 -10.22 8.60
CA THR A 93 13.34 -11.41 9.33
C THR A 93 14.71 -11.93 8.88
N ILE A 94 15.03 -11.78 7.60
CA ILE A 94 16.28 -12.24 7.00
C ILE A 94 17.41 -11.23 7.26
N PHE A 95 17.18 -9.96 6.92
CA PHE A 95 18.22 -8.92 6.92
C PHE A 95 18.39 -8.22 8.27
N LYS A 96 17.40 -8.29 9.15
CA LYS A 96 17.36 -7.62 10.47
C LYS A 96 17.52 -6.10 10.41
N ASP A 97 17.23 -5.51 9.26
CA ASP A 97 17.26 -4.09 9.00
C ASP A 97 15.98 -3.66 8.28
N LYS A 98 15.28 -2.67 8.86
CA LYS A 98 13.98 -2.19 8.37
C LYS A 98 14.12 -1.52 7.00
N MET A 99 15.12 -0.65 6.84
CA MET A 99 15.34 0.08 5.59
C MET A 99 15.71 -0.86 4.45
N THR A 100 16.62 -1.79 4.68
CA THR A 100 16.98 -2.82 3.68
C THR A 100 15.75 -3.62 3.24
N ALA A 101 14.87 -3.98 4.17
CA ALA A 101 13.64 -4.71 3.85
C ALA A 101 12.67 -3.87 2.96
N ILE A 102 12.55 -2.58 3.23
CA ILE A 102 11.76 -1.63 2.43
C ILE A 102 12.38 -1.47 1.04
N GLU A 103 13.67 -1.16 0.96
CA GLU A 103 14.40 -0.99 -0.30
C GLU A 103 14.27 -2.19 -1.22
N MET A 104 14.44 -3.40 -0.70
CA MET A 104 14.27 -4.64 -1.46
C MET A 104 12.84 -4.81 -1.99
N CYS A 105 11.84 -4.36 -1.22
CA CYS A 105 10.46 -4.45 -1.64
C CYS A 105 10.13 -3.50 -2.79
N VAL A 106 10.73 -2.31 -2.82
CA VAL A 106 10.50 -1.28 -3.84
C VAL A 106 11.51 -1.32 -4.99
N ALA A 107 12.54 -2.16 -4.91
CA ALA A 107 13.63 -2.25 -5.89
C ALA A 107 13.21 -2.51 -7.35
N ARG A 108 12.00 -3.04 -7.57
CA ARG A 108 11.47 -3.31 -8.91
C ARG A 108 10.84 -2.09 -9.58
N PHE A 109 10.57 -1.02 -8.80
CA PHE A 109 9.98 0.20 -9.33
C PHE A 109 11.03 1.05 -10.04
N ASP A 110 10.58 2.02 -10.84
CA ASP A 110 11.48 3.02 -11.39
C ASP A 110 12.16 3.83 -10.27
N GLU A 111 13.26 4.50 -10.61
CA GLU A 111 14.12 5.13 -9.59
C GLU A 111 13.40 6.26 -8.86
N ASP A 112 12.61 7.08 -9.57
CA ASP A 112 11.89 8.22 -8.98
C ASP A 112 10.82 7.73 -7.98
N THR A 113 10.05 6.70 -8.35
CA THR A 113 9.05 6.07 -7.48
C THR A 113 9.71 5.41 -6.27
N LYS A 114 10.81 4.72 -6.48
CA LYS A 114 11.57 4.06 -5.41
C LYS A 114 12.08 5.07 -4.38
N GLU A 115 12.75 6.15 -4.84
CA GLU A 115 13.23 7.21 -3.96
C GLU A 115 12.10 7.87 -3.18
N SER A 116 10.99 8.19 -3.86
CA SER A 116 9.79 8.78 -3.24
C SER A 116 9.22 7.89 -2.14
N PHE A 117 9.13 6.57 -2.37
CA PHE A 117 8.59 5.63 -1.39
C PHE A 117 9.52 5.43 -0.19
N ILE A 118 10.84 5.43 -0.39
CA ILE A 118 11.84 5.35 0.67
C ILE A 118 11.80 6.63 1.51
N ASP A 119 11.79 7.80 0.90
CA ASP A 119 11.70 9.09 1.59
C ASP A 119 10.41 9.19 2.43
N LEU A 120 9.27 8.77 1.86
CA LEU A 120 8.01 8.72 2.58
C LEU A 120 8.09 7.80 3.81
N TYR A 121 8.69 6.61 3.67
CA TYR A 121 8.85 5.70 4.81
C TYR A 121 9.72 6.33 5.91
N THR A 122 10.80 7.00 5.55
CA THR A 122 11.67 7.70 6.50
C THR A 122 10.92 8.78 7.28
N LYS A 123 10.01 9.50 6.63
CA LYS A 123 9.16 10.52 7.28
C LYS A 123 8.14 9.90 8.23
N VAL A 124 7.54 8.76 7.85
CA VAL A 124 6.62 8.01 8.71
C VAL A 124 7.36 7.46 9.94
N ASP A 125 8.53 6.88 9.75
CA ASP A 125 9.35 6.31 10.83
C ASP A 125 9.86 7.38 11.81
N ALA A 126 10.11 8.59 11.33
CA ALA A 126 10.47 9.75 12.14
C ALA A 126 9.26 10.41 12.85
N GLY A 127 8.05 9.91 12.64
CA GLY A 127 6.81 10.48 13.21
C GLY A 127 6.44 11.85 12.64
N VAL A 128 6.99 12.21 11.46
CA VAL A 128 6.69 13.48 10.77
C VAL A 128 5.38 13.40 9.99
N MET A 129 4.91 12.20 9.66
CA MET A 129 3.65 11.95 8.97
C MET A 129 2.82 10.91 9.72
N THR A 130 1.62 11.30 10.11
CA THR A 130 0.59 10.39 10.61
C THR A 130 -0.56 10.31 9.62
N SER A 131 -1.37 9.26 9.68
CA SER A 131 -2.55 9.09 8.82
C SER A 131 -3.57 10.24 8.95
N GLU A 132 -3.62 10.90 10.08
CA GLU A 132 -4.55 12.01 10.38
C GLU A 132 -4.17 13.31 9.64
N GLU A 133 -2.89 13.63 9.49
CA GLU A 133 -2.43 14.83 8.78
C GLU A 133 -2.68 14.79 7.27
N THR A 134 -2.96 13.61 6.73
CA THR A 134 -3.28 13.44 5.31
C THR A 134 -4.75 13.79 5.03
N GLU A 135 -5.64 13.69 6.02
CA GLU A 135 -7.06 14.06 5.88
C GLU A 135 -7.24 15.59 5.90
N GLU A 136 -6.56 16.32 6.77
CA GLU A 136 -6.65 17.79 6.87
C GLU A 136 -6.18 18.50 5.58
N LYS A 137 -5.11 18.05 4.95
CA LYS A 137 -4.61 18.65 3.70
C LYS A 137 -5.51 18.45 2.48
N THR A 138 -6.42 17.48 2.53
CA THR A 138 -7.37 17.22 1.45
C THR A 138 -8.61 18.09 1.59
N GLU A 139 -9.01 18.45 2.80
CA GLU A 139 -10.14 19.36 3.04
C GLU A 139 -9.78 20.81 2.72
N GLU A 140 -8.57 21.28 3.05
CA GLU A 140 -8.10 22.64 2.69
C GLU A 140 -7.92 22.86 1.18
N GLY A 141 -7.64 21.81 0.41
CA GLY A 141 -7.48 21.91 -1.06
C GLY A 141 -8.81 22.07 -1.82
N VAL A 142 -9.94 21.73 -1.22
CA VAL A 142 -11.27 21.81 -1.86
C VAL A 142 -11.98 23.15 -1.60
N GLU A 143 -11.62 23.89 -0.55
CA GLU A 143 -12.24 25.17 -0.22
C GLU A 143 -11.72 26.37 -1.04
N ASN A 144 -10.66 26.22 -1.82
CA ASN A 144 -10.04 27.34 -2.57
C ASN A 144 -10.37 27.39 -4.07
N GLU A 145 -11.28 26.57 -4.59
CA GLU A 145 -11.71 26.60 -6.01
C GLU A 145 -13.18 27.03 -6.25
N PHE A 146 -13.71 27.86 -5.37
CA PHE A 146 -15.00 28.53 -5.64
C PHE A 146 -14.88 30.03 -5.51
#